data_125d23415eca6f6876445c518a9e9eeb
#
_entry.id   125d23415eca6f6876445c518a9e9eeb
#
_cell.length_a   1.000
_cell.length_b   1.000
_cell.length_c   1.000
_cell.angle_alpha   90.00
_cell.angle_beta   90.00
_cell.angle_gamma   90.00
#
_symmetry.space_group_name_H-M   'P 1'
#
loop_
_entity.id
_entity.type
_entity.pdbx_description
1 polymer ?
#
loop_
_entity_poly.entity_id
_entity_poly.type
_entity_poly.pdbx_seq_one_letter_code
_entity_poly.pdbx_strand_id
1 'polypeptide(L)'
;MKRFLILILFSLFFPIQNSSAVSPSLEETIDFLINGDDDTSWSKFNSKLDWSIDDKCILKKRGRDYNDKVITIVTDLNKVIVETIKPLSKGNGFISKCKGDCEKNEPSGSMVDSWSEWNGVSWKRNRKALIHLYSNFCEGAKSAF
;
A
#
# COMPACT_ATOMS: atom_id res chain seq x y z
N MET A 1 25.85 66.52 19.95
CA MET A 1 26.17 65.35 19.13
C MET A 1 25.15 64.25 19.45
N LYS A 2 24.10 64.10 18.63
CA LYS A 2 23.06 63.10 18.81
C LYS A 2 23.39 61.95 17.87
N ARG A 3 23.71 60.78 18.46
CA ARG A 3 23.93 59.54 17.71
C ARG A 3 22.56 58.89 17.41
N PHE A 4 22.14 58.91 16.16
CA PHE A 4 21.00 58.16 15.65
C PHE A 4 21.40 56.69 15.51
N LEU A 5 20.78 55.84 16.31
CA LEU A 5 20.89 54.38 16.20
C LEU A 5 19.78 53.90 15.25
N ILE A 6 20.15 53.60 14.00
CA ILE A 6 19.23 53.02 13.03
C ILE A 6 19.19 51.52 13.31
N LEU A 7 18.13 51.07 13.96
CA LEU A 7 17.77 49.66 14.09
C LEU A 7 17.17 49.20 12.75
N ILE A 8 18.00 48.54 11.94
CA ILE A 8 17.53 47.82 10.74
C ILE A 8 16.89 46.53 11.19
N LEU A 9 15.54 46.54 11.25
CA LEU A 9 14.72 45.34 11.37
C LEU A 9 14.80 44.56 10.06
N PHE A 10 15.76 43.63 9.98
CA PHE A 10 15.73 42.59 8.95
C PHE A 10 14.63 41.62 9.30
N SER A 11 13.41 41.90 8.82
CA SER A 11 12.34 40.91 8.78
C SER A 11 12.76 39.84 7.77
N LEU A 12 13.30 38.76 8.29
CA LEU A 12 13.52 37.52 7.55
C LEU A 12 12.15 36.98 7.10
N PHE A 13 11.73 37.36 5.91
CA PHE A 13 10.73 36.64 5.16
C PHE A 13 11.32 35.29 4.80
N PHE A 14 11.19 34.30 5.69
CA PHE A 14 11.30 32.91 5.29
C PHE A 14 10.06 32.58 4.48
N PRO A 15 10.18 32.27 3.19
CA PRO A 15 9.06 31.68 2.48
C PRO A 15 8.75 30.37 3.22
N ILE A 16 7.59 30.26 3.83
CA ILE A 16 7.05 29.00 4.28
C ILE A 16 6.83 28.22 2.99
N GLN A 17 7.80 27.40 2.64
CA GLN A 17 7.60 26.38 1.63
C GLN A 17 6.56 25.43 2.21
N ASN A 18 5.32 25.64 1.84
CA ASN A 18 4.29 24.61 1.93
C ASN A 18 4.78 23.48 1.03
N SER A 19 5.57 22.56 1.59
CA SER A 19 5.76 21.25 0.98
C SER A 19 4.40 20.57 1.07
N SER A 20 3.56 20.77 0.07
CA SER A 20 2.42 19.91 -0.16
C SER A 20 3.00 18.51 -0.29
N ALA A 21 2.81 17.69 0.73
CA ALA A 21 3.20 16.29 0.67
C ALA A 21 2.51 15.71 -0.58
N VAL A 22 3.30 15.36 -1.58
CA VAL A 22 2.78 14.75 -2.81
C VAL A 22 2.08 13.47 -2.38
N SER A 23 0.81 13.35 -2.73
CA SER A 23 0.03 12.15 -2.43
C SER A 23 0.65 10.96 -3.18
N PRO A 24 0.84 9.80 -2.54
CA PRO A 24 1.42 8.64 -3.21
C PRO A 24 0.64 8.26 -4.48
N SER A 25 1.37 7.85 -5.52
CA SER A 25 0.78 7.31 -6.74
C SER A 25 0.12 5.95 -6.51
N LEU A 26 -0.59 5.44 -7.52
CA LEU A 26 -1.14 4.08 -7.49
C LEU A 26 -0.03 3.06 -7.29
N GLU A 27 1.04 3.17 -8.09
CA GLU A 27 2.18 2.26 -8.07
C GLU A 27 2.90 2.28 -6.71
N GLU A 28 3.18 3.46 -6.16
CA GLU A 28 3.80 3.60 -4.83
C GLU A 28 2.92 3.00 -3.74
N THR A 29 1.61 3.18 -3.83
CA THR A 29 0.66 2.61 -2.87
C THR A 29 0.62 1.08 -2.95
N ILE A 30 0.60 0.51 -4.14
CA ILE A 30 0.60 -0.94 -4.34
C ILE A 30 1.95 -1.54 -3.94
N ASP A 31 3.07 -0.92 -4.33
CA ASP A 31 4.40 -1.39 -3.92
C ASP A 31 4.53 -1.45 -2.40
N PHE A 32 4.06 -0.42 -1.70
CA PHE A 32 4.01 -0.42 -0.25
C PHE A 32 3.14 -1.55 0.32
N LEU A 33 1.98 -1.82 -0.26
CA LEU A 33 1.07 -2.87 0.21
C LEU A 33 1.63 -4.28 -0.01
N ILE A 34 2.42 -4.49 -1.05
CA ILE A 34 3.01 -5.79 -1.39
C ILE A 34 4.36 -5.99 -0.70
N ASN A 35 5.27 -5.03 -0.86
CA ASN A 35 6.67 -5.15 -0.48
C ASN A 35 7.01 -4.47 0.85
N GLY A 36 6.13 -3.59 1.35
CA GLY A 36 6.35 -2.82 2.58
C GLY A 36 7.34 -1.67 2.39
N ASP A 37 7.89 -1.20 3.52
CA ASP A 37 8.94 -0.19 3.51
C ASP A 37 10.31 -0.78 3.20
N ASP A 38 11.13 -0.05 2.47
CA ASP A 38 12.52 -0.42 2.22
C ASP A 38 13.34 -0.56 3.51
N ASP A 39 12.91 0.10 4.60
CA ASP A 39 13.57 0.05 5.91
C ASP A 39 13.14 -1.14 6.78
N THR A 40 12.17 -1.95 6.36
CA THR A 40 11.77 -3.13 7.12
C THR A 40 12.78 -4.26 6.94
N SER A 41 13.05 -5.01 8.02
CA SER A 41 13.90 -6.20 7.96
C SER A 41 13.38 -7.26 6.99
N TRP A 42 12.11 -7.17 6.63
CA TRP A 42 11.43 -8.07 5.69
C TRP A 42 11.84 -7.82 4.25
N SER A 43 11.95 -6.56 3.83
CA SER A 43 12.42 -6.20 2.48
C SER A 43 13.84 -6.67 2.19
N LYS A 44 14.65 -6.91 3.24
CA LYS A 44 16.02 -7.43 3.11
C LYS A 44 16.07 -8.94 2.90
N PHE A 45 15.04 -9.68 3.28
CA PHE A 45 14.99 -11.15 3.19
C PHE A 45 14.23 -11.68 1.98
N ASN A 46 13.28 -10.91 1.46
CA ASN A 46 12.51 -11.29 0.28
C ASN A 46 12.92 -10.40 -0.90
N SER A 47 13.32 -11.03 -2.01
CA SER A 47 13.35 -10.33 -3.30
C SER A 47 11.96 -9.72 -3.51
N LYS A 48 11.91 -8.43 -3.85
CA LYS A 48 10.65 -7.77 -4.22
C LYS A 48 9.90 -8.65 -5.22
N LEU A 49 8.61 -8.87 -4.96
CA LEU A 49 7.77 -9.62 -5.88
C LEU A 49 7.57 -8.82 -7.16
N ASP A 50 7.65 -9.49 -8.30
CA ASP A 50 7.19 -8.90 -9.56
C ASP A 50 5.68 -8.72 -9.49
N TRP A 51 5.22 -7.51 -9.73
CA TRP A 51 3.80 -7.21 -9.75
C TRP A 51 3.45 -6.20 -10.85
N SER A 52 2.20 -6.20 -11.23
CA SER A 52 1.60 -5.19 -12.10
C SER A 52 0.15 -4.98 -11.71
N ILE A 53 -0.35 -3.78 -11.96
CA ILE A 53 -1.76 -3.44 -11.77
C ILE A 53 -2.27 -2.76 -13.03
N ASP A 54 -3.52 -3.07 -13.43
CA ASP A 54 -4.16 -2.43 -14.57
C ASP A 54 -5.13 -1.30 -14.14
N ASP A 55 -5.68 -0.60 -15.11
CA ASP A 55 -6.66 0.48 -14.94
C ASP A 55 -8.00 0.02 -14.33
N LYS A 56 -8.24 -1.28 -14.29
CA LYS A 56 -9.41 -1.91 -13.65
C LYS A 56 -9.12 -2.39 -12.24
N CYS A 57 -7.97 -2.03 -11.67
CA CYS A 57 -7.55 -2.47 -10.34
C CYS A 57 -7.41 -4.00 -10.20
N ILE A 58 -7.00 -4.67 -11.26
CA ILE A 58 -6.61 -6.08 -11.21
C ILE A 58 -5.11 -6.16 -10.97
N LEU A 59 -4.76 -6.59 -9.77
CA LEU A 59 -3.37 -6.78 -9.34
C LEU A 59 -2.90 -8.18 -9.73
N LYS A 60 -1.73 -8.27 -10.39
CA LYS A 60 -1.05 -9.52 -10.70
C LYS A 60 0.29 -9.55 -9.98
N LYS A 61 0.51 -10.56 -9.16
CA LYS A 61 1.78 -10.83 -8.49
C LYS A 61 2.38 -12.11 -9.06
N ARG A 62 3.67 -12.08 -9.40
CA ARG A 62 4.40 -13.23 -9.91
C ARG A 62 5.52 -13.60 -8.96
N GLY A 63 5.61 -14.86 -8.61
CA GLY A 63 6.62 -15.40 -7.72
C GLY A 63 6.89 -16.87 -8.00
N ARG A 64 7.61 -17.52 -7.07
CA ARG A 64 7.85 -18.96 -7.11
C ARG A 64 7.32 -19.60 -5.83
N ASP A 65 6.76 -20.78 -5.96
CA ASP A 65 6.36 -21.59 -4.82
C ASP A 65 7.58 -22.31 -4.21
N TYR A 66 7.36 -23.06 -3.14
CA TYR A 66 8.39 -23.84 -2.45
C TYR A 66 9.00 -24.96 -3.29
N ASN A 67 8.41 -25.31 -4.44
CA ASN A 67 8.93 -26.26 -5.43
C ASN A 67 9.60 -25.55 -6.62
N ASP A 68 9.91 -24.26 -6.49
CA ASP A 68 10.50 -23.42 -7.54
C ASP A 68 9.63 -23.25 -8.79
N LYS A 69 8.34 -23.60 -8.72
CA LYS A 69 7.39 -23.37 -9.81
C LYS A 69 6.90 -21.94 -9.81
N VAL A 70 6.86 -21.35 -11.01
CA VAL A 70 6.31 -20.01 -11.19
C VAL A 70 4.81 -20.06 -10.92
N ILE A 71 4.36 -19.19 -10.02
CA ILE A 71 2.95 -18.95 -9.72
C ILE A 71 2.60 -17.50 -10.03
N THR A 72 1.36 -17.28 -10.43
CA THR A 72 0.80 -15.95 -10.59
C THR A 72 -0.46 -15.86 -9.74
N ILE A 73 -0.51 -14.84 -8.90
CA ILE A 73 -1.67 -14.53 -8.07
C ILE A 73 -2.35 -13.32 -8.69
N VAL A 74 -3.61 -13.47 -9.04
CA VAL A 74 -4.43 -12.40 -9.62
C VAL A 74 -5.46 -11.98 -8.59
N THR A 75 -5.44 -10.71 -8.17
CA THR A 75 -6.34 -10.16 -7.15
C THR A 75 -7.19 -9.06 -7.75
N ASP A 76 -8.51 -9.20 -7.69
CA ASP A 76 -9.48 -8.15 -8.04
C ASP A 76 -9.68 -7.25 -6.82
N LEU A 77 -8.96 -6.13 -6.79
CA LEU A 77 -8.98 -5.20 -5.67
C LEU A 77 -10.35 -4.54 -5.47
N ASN A 78 -11.19 -4.44 -6.51
CA ASN A 78 -12.52 -3.86 -6.36
C ASN A 78 -13.46 -4.71 -5.51
N LYS A 79 -13.12 -5.96 -5.27
CA LYS A 79 -13.89 -6.85 -4.38
C LYS A 79 -13.46 -6.80 -2.93
N VAL A 80 -12.31 -6.18 -2.60
CA VAL A 80 -11.79 -6.13 -1.23
C VAL A 80 -12.63 -5.20 -0.36
N ILE A 81 -12.99 -5.66 0.83
CA ILE A 81 -13.80 -4.93 1.81
C ILE A 81 -12.86 -4.29 2.83
N VAL A 82 -12.57 -2.98 2.67
CA VAL A 82 -11.55 -2.24 3.46
C VAL A 82 -11.83 -2.27 4.96
N GLU A 83 -13.09 -2.25 5.36
CA GLU A 83 -13.51 -2.24 6.76
C GLU A 83 -13.15 -3.53 7.50
N THR A 84 -12.91 -4.61 6.75
CA THR A 84 -12.59 -5.92 7.33
C THR A 84 -11.11 -6.16 7.56
N ILE A 85 -10.25 -5.18 7.20
CA ILE A 85 -8.81 -5.30 7.37
C ILE A 85 -8.42 -5.54 8.84
N LYS A 86 -7.61 -6.54 9.07
CA LYS A 86 -7.09 -6.91 10.39
C LYS A 86 -5.66 -7.42 10.29
N PRO A 87 -4.92 -7.47 11.41
CA PRO A 87 -3.58 -8.06 11.42
C PRO A 87 -3.63 -9.55 11.07
N LEU A 88 -2.58 -10.03 10.44
CA LEU A 88 -2.32 -11.47 10.34
C LEU A 88 -2.03 -12.05 11.73
N SER A 89 -2.38 -13.31 11.93
CA SER A 89 -2.22 -14.00 13.21
C SER A 89 -0.76 -14.14 13.66
N LYS A 90 0.19 -14.11 12.72
CA LYS A 90 1.62 -14.18 12.99
C LYS A 90 2.34 -13.17 12.09
N GLY A 91 3.14 -12.28 12.69
CA GLY A 91 3.97 -11.33 11.97
C GLY A 91 3.27 -10.04 11.55
N ASN A 92 3.99 -9.23 10.79
CA ASN A 92 3.51 -7.96 10.27
C ASN A 92 2.92 -8.14 8.87
N GLY A 93 1.75 -7.58 8.67
CA GLY A 93 0.99 -7.68 7.44
C GLY A 93 -0.50 -7.53 7.73
N PHE A 94 -1.32 -7.85 6.75
CA PHE A 94 -2.76 -7.73 6.87
C PHE A 94 -3.51 -8.83 6.13
N ILE A 95 -4.76 -9.00 6.50
CA ILE A 95 -5.76 -9.74 5.74
C ILE A 95 -7.05 -8.94 5.70
N SER A 96 -7.72 -8.94 4.55
CA SER A 96 -9.03 -8.33 4.34
C SER A 96 -9.95 -9.32 3.64
N LYS A 97 -11.23 -9.30 3.98
CA LYS A 97 -12.24 -10.11 3.27
C LYS A 97 -12.61 -9.48 1.93
N CYS A 98 -13.15 -10.32 1.05
CA CYS A 98 -13.68 -9.88 -0.23
C CYS A 98 -15.18 -10.15 -0.34
N LYS A 99 -15.80 -9.46 -1.27
CA LYS A 99 -17.16 -9.73 -1.71
C LYS A 99 -17.12 -10.85 -2.75
N GLY A 100 -17.20 -12.09 -2.29
CA GLY A 100 -16.97 -13.29 -3.09
C GLY A 100 -15.47 -13.50 -3.37
N ASP A 101 -15.15 -14.41 -4.28
CA ASP A 101 -13.77 -14.72 -4.64
C ASP A 101 -13.09 -13.53 -5.29
N CYS A 102 -11.99 -13.06 -4.72
CA CYS A 102 -11.23 -11.92 -5.22
C CYS A 102 -9.80 -12.27 -5.64
N GLU A 103 -9.27 -13.38 -5.15
CA GLU A 103 -7.92 -13.81 -5.47
C GLU A 103 -7.94 -15.17 -6.15
N LYS A 104 -7.21 -15.29 -7.24
CA LYS A 104 -7.05 -16.53 -8.01
C LYS A 104 -5.58 -16.88 -8.12
N ASN A 105 -5.24 -18.12 -7.84
CA ASN A 105 -3.89 -18.64 -8.00
C ASN A 105 -3.78 -19.42 -9.32
N GLU A 106 -2.82 -19.06 -10.16
CA GLU A 106 -2.53 -19.73 -11.42
C GLU A 106 -1.17 -20.45 -11.33
N PRO A 107 -1.05 -21.72 -11.81
CA PRO A 107 -2.01 -22.44 -12.66
C PRO A 107 -3.05 -23.28 -11.90
N SER A 108 -3.04 -23.33 -10.55
CA SER A 108 -3.92 -24.24 -9.80
C SER A 108 -5.41 -23.93 -9.99
N GLY A 109 -5.76 -22.70 -10.32
CA GLY A 109 -7.13 -22.24 -10.43
C GLY A 109 -7.85 -22.06 -9.09
N SER A 110 -7.16 -22.26 -7.96
CA SER A 110 -7.77 -22.05 -6.64
C SER A 110 -8.17 -20.59 -6.44
N MET A 111 -9.34 -20.38 -5.83
CA MET A 111 -9.89 -19.05 -5.56
C MET A 111 -10.10 -18.87 -4.07
N VAL A 112 -9.92 -17.66 -3.59
CA VAL A 112 -10.14 -17.30 -2.19
C VAL A 112 -10.91 -15.99 -2.07
N ASP A 113 -11.65 -15.86 -0.98
CA ASP A 113 -12.53 -14.72 -0.66
C ASP A 113 -11.84 -13.70 0.27
N SER A 114 -10.53 -13.70 0.24
CA SER A 114 -9.72 -12.78 1.05
C SER A 114 -8.43 -12.40 0.34
N TRP A 115 -7.94 -11.20 0.64
CA TRP A 115 -6.63 -10.72 0.23
C TRP A 115 -5.74 -10.54 1.45
N SER A 116 -4.52 -11.07 1.39
CA SER A 116 -3.55 -10.94 2.47
C SER A 116 -2.14 -10.71 1.95
N GLU A 117 -1.37 -9.87 2.67
CA GLU A 117 0.03 -9.61 2.38
C GLU A 117 0.89 -9.67 3.64
N TRP A 118 2.05 -10.32 3.51
CA TRP A 118 3.10 -10.41 4.52
C TRP A 118 4.22 -9.45 4.16
N ASN A 119 4.02 -8.17 4.36
CA ASN A 119 4.91 -7.11 3.88
C ASN A 119 5.80 -6.50 4.97
N GLY A 120 5.83 -7.08 6.16
CA GLY A 120 6.63 -6.57 7.29
C GLY A 120 6.06 -5.32 7.96
N VAL A 121 5.01 -4.73 7.43
CA VAL A 121 4.43 -3.48 7.91
C VAL A 121 3.25 -3.74 8.86
N SER A 122 3.08 -2.88 9.87
CA SER A 122 1.93 -2.99 10.77
C SER A 122 0.61 -2.85 10.03
N TRP A 123 -0.41 -3.61 10.43
CA TRP A 123 -1.74 -3.56 9.80
C TRP A 123 -2.37 -2.17 9.82
N LYS A 124 -2.05 -1.32 10.82
CA LYS A 124 -2.55 0.06 10.89
C LYS A 124 -2.02 0.93 9.74
N ARG A 125 -0.76 0.76 9.37
CA ARG A 125 -0.16 1.46 8.21
C ARG A 125 -0.73 0.91 6.91
N ASN A 126 -0.83 -0.41 6.78
CA ASN A 126 -1.48 -1.06 5.64
C ASN A 126 -2.93 -0.57 5.47
N ARG A 127 -3.68 -0.42 6.57
CA ARG A 127 -5.04 0.14 6.52
C ARG A 127 -5.09 1.56 5.96
N LYS A 128 -4.12 2.42 6.33
CA LYS A 128 -4.05 3.78 5.77
C LYS A 128 -3.76 3.76 4.27
N ALA A 129 -2.84 2.91 3.82
CA ALA A 129 -2.53 2.75 2.41
C ALA A 129 -3.72 2.19 1.62
N LEU A 130 -4.47 1.22 2.17
CA LEU A 130 -5.70 0.71 1.56
C LEU A 130 -6.79 1.79 1.46
N ILE A 131 -7.00 2.58 2.50
CA ILE A 131 -7.95 3.70 2.45
C ILE A 131 -7.54 4.68 1.34
N HIS A 132 -6.24 4.99 1.22
CA HIS A 132 -5.74 5.85 0.17
C HIS A 132 -5.99 5.26 -1.22
N LEU A 133 -5.69 3.97 -1.42
CA LEU A 133 -5.95 3.24 -2.67
C LEU A 133 -7.41 3.38 -3.12
N TYR A 134 -8.35 3.10 -2.22
CA TYR A 134 -9.78 3.11 -2.54
C TYR A 134 -10.41 4.51 -2.58
N SER A 135 -9.76 5.50 -1.98
CA SER A 135 -10.22 6.88 -2.10
C SER A 135 -9.81 7.55 -3.41
N ASN A 136 -8.76 7.04 -4.07
CA ASN A 136 -8.15 7.74 -5.19
C ASN A 136 -8.08 6.93 -6.49
N PHE A 137 -8.03 5.59 -6.42
CA PHE A 137 -7.68 4.77 -7.59
C PHE A 137 -8.65 3.63 -7.87
N CYS A 138 -9.10 2.91 -6.86
CA CYS A 138 -9.95 1.72 -7.01
C CYS A 138 -11.29 1.92 -6.31
N GLU A 139 -12.37 1.30 -6.81
CA GLU A 139 -13.69 1.48 -6.19
C GLU A 139 -13.81 0.77 -4.84
N GLY A 140 -13.24 -0.42 -4.71
CA GLY A 140 -13.39 -1.27 -3.54
C GLY A 140 -14.83 -1.79 -3.34
N ALA A 141 -14.98 -2.88 -2.63
CA ALA A 141 -16.30 -3.34 -2.24
C ALA A 141 -16.75 -2.63 -0.96
N LYS A 142 -17.95 -2.07 -0.97
CA LYS A 142 -18.60 -1.57 0.24
C LYS A 142 -19.09 -2.74 1.05
N SER A 143 -18.91 -2.67 2.38
CA SER A 143 -19.56 -3.58 3.30
C SER A 143 -21.08 -3.53 3.06
N ALA A 144 -21.73 -4.68 3.11
CA ALA A 144 -23.18 -4.78 2.92
C ALA A 144 -24.00 -4.29 4.14
N PHE A 145 -23.35 -3.56 5.07
CA PHE A 145 -23.97 -3.06 6.32
C PHE A 145 -23.70 -1.59 6.54
#